data_f6d80484c1b83c918bf404cb74b5f310
#
_entry.id   f6d80484c1b83c918bf404cb74b5f310
#
_cell.length_a   1.000
_cell.length_b   1.000
_cell.length_c   1.000
_cell.angle_alpha   90.00
_cell.angle_beta   90.00
_cell.angle_gamma   90.00
#
_symmetry.space_group_name_H-M   'P 1'
#
loop_
_entity.id
_entity.type
_entity.pdbx_description
1 polymer ?
#
loop_
_entity_poly.entity_id
_entity_poly.type
_entity_poly.pdbx_seq_one_letter_code
_entity_poly.pdbx_strand_id
1 'polypeptide(L)'
;MKKKIALIQMQAVLADVETNYRHAEELMEQAMEGNPDILVLPETWNTGFYISRKLKSIADEGGKRTETFLSSFAKKHHVNVVGGSAAVLYGNDVYNRSFVFDREGRKIAEYDKVHGFSYAHEPMY
;
A
#
# COMPACT_ATOMS: atom_id res chain seq x y z
N MET A 1 24.71 15.03 -1.67
CA MET A 1 23.74 14.70 -0.62
C MET A 1 23.30 13.27 -0.76
N LYS A 2 23.34 12.52 0.33
CA LYS A 2 22.92 11.11 0.32
C LYS A 2 21.54 10.96 0.95
N LYS A 3 20.71 10.14 0.34
CA LYS A 3 19.43 9.76 0.90
C LYS A 3 19.40 8.26 1.13
N LYS A 4 18.80 7.86 2.22
CA LYS A 4 18.64 6.45 2.53
C LYS A 4 17.23 6.01 2.23
N ILE A 5 17.09 4.98 1.41
CA ILE A 5 15.79 4.43 1.04
C ILE A 5 15.71 3.02 1.58
N ALA A 6 14.65 2.73 2.30
CA ALA A 6 14.40 1.37 2.78
C ALA A 6 13.30 0.75 1.92
N LEU A 7 13.59 -0.38 1.33
CA LEU A 7 12.64 -1.14 0.55
C LEU A 7 12.03 -2.22 1.45
N ILE A 8 10.73 -2.17 1.60
CA ILE A 8 10.02 -3.17 2.40
C ILE A 8 9.75 -4.37 1.51
N GLN A 9 10.47 -5.46 1.78
CA GLN A 9 10.25 -6.72 1.08
C GLN A 9 9.35 -7.57 1.94
N MET A 10 8.11 -7.74 1.52
CA MET A 10 7.19 -8.57 2.25
C MET A 10 6.46 -9.51 1.30
N GLN A 11 6.18 -10.69 1.80
CA GLN A 11 5.34 -11.62 1.10
C GLN A 11 3.94 -11.47 1.66
N ALA A 12 3.05 -10.89 0.88
CA ALA A 12 1.67 -10.73 1.30
C ALA A 12 0.99 -12.09 1.37
N VAL A 13 0.19 -12.27 2.42
CA VAL A 13 -0.64 -13.47 2.54
C VAL A 13 -1.89 -13.20 1.71
N LEU A 14 -2.16 -14.10 0.78
CA LEU A 14 -3.24 -13.91 -0.18
C LEU A 14 -4.58 -13.75 0.54
N ALA A 15 -5.25 -12.64 0.26
CA ALA A 15 -6.58 -12.32 0.79
C ALA A 15 -6.67 -12.15 2.32
N ASP A 16 -5.54 -12.19 3.03
CA ASP A 16 -5.55 -12.00 4.48
C ASP A 16 -5.14 -10.56 4.82
N VAL A 17 -6.10 -9.67 4.71
CA VAL A 17 -5.88 -8.23 4.85
C VAL A 17 -5.31 -7.86 6.22
N GLU A 18 -5.87 -8.43 7.29
CA GLU A 18 -5.43 -8.08 8.64
C GLU A 18 -3.97 -8.47 8.89
N THR A 19 -3.59 -9.66 8.47
CA THR A 19 -2.21 -10.12 8.59
C THR A 19 -1.28 -9.24 7.77
N ASN A 20 -1.72 -8.82 6.59
CA ASN A 20 -0.88 -8.00 5.72
C ASN A 20 -0.64 -6.60 6.29
N TYR A 21 -1.65 -5.96 6.86
CA TYR A 21 -1.45 -4.67 7.52
C TYR A 21 -0.51 -4.78 8.70
N ARG A 22 -0.70 -5.80 9.53
CA ARG A 22 0.15 -6.03 10.70
C ARG A 22 1.59 -6.30 10.28
N HIS A 23 1.77 -7.16 9.27
CA HIS A 23 3.10 -7.50 8.78
C HIS A 23 3.81 -6.29 8.17
N ALA A 24 3.08 -5.49 7.39
CA ALA A 24 3.64 -4.27 6.82
C ALA A 24 4.11 -3.33 7.93
N GLU A 25 3.30 -3.15 8.96
CA GLU A 25 3.65 -2.27 10.06
C GLU A 25 4.91 -2.75 10.78
N GLU A 26 4.99 -4.06 11.06
CA GLU A 26 6.16 -4.64 11.72
C GLU A 26 7.44 -4.41 10.92
N LEU A 27 7.37 -4.64 9.60
CA LEU A 27 8.55 -4.45 8.74
C LEU A 27 8.92 -2.97 8.61
N MET A 28 7.93 -2.09 8.54
CA MET A 28 8.17 -0.65 8.49
C MET A 28 8.82 -0.16 9.79
N GLU A 29 8.35 -0.66 10.94
CA GLU A 29 8.94 -0.31 12.23
C GLU A 29 10.41 -0.78 12.29
N GLN A 30 10.69 -2.00 11.83
CA GLN A 30 12.06 -2.50 11.77
C GLN A 30 12.93 -1.63 10.87
N ALA A 31 12.40 -1.21 9.74
CA ALA A 31 13.15 -0.38 8.79
C ALA A 31 13.54 0.95 9.40
N MET A 32 12.75 1.48 10.32
CA MET A 32 13.06 2.76 10.97
C MET A 32 14.29 2.70 11.85
N GLU A 33 14.74 1.52 12.25
CA GLU A 33 15.99 1.37 12.99
C GLU A 33 17.19 1.85 12.18
N GLY A 34 17.10 1.77 10.85
CA GLY A 34 18.12 2.29 9.95
C GLY A 34 18.00 3.77 9.65
N ASN A 35 17.01 4.43 10.22
CA ASN A 35 16.75 5.85 10.04
C ASN A 35 16.68 6.28 8.57
N PRO A 36 15.82 5.66 7.75
CA PRO A 36 15.70 6.00 6.35
C PRO A 36 15.00 7.33 6.13
N ASP A 37 15.25 7.94 4.98
CA ASP A 37 14.54 9.15 4.56
C ASP A 37 13.23 8.80 3.88
N ILE A 38 13.18 7.64 3.24
CA ILE A 38 12.04 7.19 2.46
C ILE A 38 11.83 5.70 2.69
N LEU A 39 10.58 5.31 2.95
CA LEU A 39 10.16 3.90 2.95
C LEU A 39 9.39 3.62 1.66
N VAL A 40 9.62 2.46 1.07
CA VAL A 40 8.90 2.04 -0.14
C VAL A 40 8.28 0.68 0.10
N LEU A 41 6.96 0.58 -0.05
CA LEU A 41 6.23 -0.67 0.09
C LEU A 41 6.03 -1.34 -1.27
N PRO A 42 5.73 -2.65 -1.29
CA PRO A 42 5.53 -3.34 -2.57
C PRO A 42 4.12 -3.17 -3.13
N GLU A 43 3.90 -3.70 -4.31
CA GLU A 43 2.60 -3.64 -4.99
C GLU A 43 1.60 -4.59 -4.33
N THR A 44 0.35 -4.14 -4.21
CA THR A 44 -0.78 -4.89 -3.66
C THR A 44 -0.51 -5.56 -2.33
N TRP A 45 0.21 -4.85 -1.47
CA TRP A 45 0.63 -5.44 -0.20
C TRP A 45 -0.52 -5.74 0.74
N ASN A 46 -1.68 -5.11 0.57
CA ASN A 46 -2.81 -5.33 1.48
C ASN A 46 -3.58 -6.62 1.19
N THR A 47 -3.62 -7.07 -0.06
CA THR A 47 -4.39 -8.26 -0.44
C THR A 47 -3.54 -9.37 -1.05
N GLY A 48 -2.32 -9.03 -1.49
CA GLY A 48 -1.57 -9.87 -2.40
C GLY A 48 -2.21 -9.80 -3.78
N PHE A 49 -1.68 -10.54 -4.73
CA PHE A 49 -2.26 -10.63 -6.08
C PHE A 49 -3.42 -11.61 -6.05
N TYR A 50 -4.51 -11.18 -5.42
CA TYR A 50 -5.68 -12.01 -5.26
C TYR A 50 -6.61 -11.83 -6.44
N ILE A 51 -6.45 -12.70 -7.43
CA ILE A 51 -7.22 -12.65 -8.66
C ILE A 51 -8.51 -13.46 -8.46
N SER A 52 -9.56 -12.78 -8.00
CA SER A 52 -10.82 -13.42 -7.66
C SER A 52 -11.93 -12.39 -7.70
N ARG A 53 -13.13 -12.84 -8.00
CA ARG A 53 -14.31 -11.99 -7.93
C ARG A 53 -14.58 -11.52 -6.50
N LYS A 54 -14.00 -12.21 -5.52
CA LYS A 54 -14.14 -11.82 -4.12
C LYS A 54 -13.24 -10.66 -3.75
N LEU A 55 -12.38 -10.22 -4.66
CA LEU A 55 -11.49 -9.10 -4.39
C LEU A 55 -12.24 -7.87 -3.89
N LYS A 56 -13.41 -7.61 -4.42
CA LYS A 56 -14.23 -6.47 -3.99
C LYS A 56 -14.59 -6.52 -2.51
N SER A 57 -14.72 -7.72 -1.95
CA SER A 57 -15.13 -7.86 -0.56
C SER A 57 -13.99 -7.61 0.43
N ILE A 58 -12.75 -7.63 -0.05
CA ILE A 58 -11.58 -7.44 0.81
C ILE A 58 -10.77 -6.20 0.48
N ALA A 59 -11.02 -5.58 -0.68
CA ALA A 59 -10.33 -4.35 -1.06
C ALA A 59 -10.71 -3.22 -0.09
N ASP A 60 -9.78 -2.30 0.10
CA ASP A 60 -9.97 -1.18 1.01
C ASP A 60 -10.98 -0.18 0.44
N GLU A 61 -12.13 -0.06 1.06
CA GLU A 61 -13.19 0.81 0.58
C GLU A 61 -12.74 2.27 0.62
N GLY A 62 -12.74 2.89 -0.55
CA GLY A 62 -12.31 4.27 -0.71
C GLY A 62 -10.84 4.51 -0.43
N GLY A 63 -10.09 3.47 -0.12
CA GLY A 63 -8.68 3.60 0.25
C GLY A 63 -8.46 4.23 1.60
N LYS A 64 -9.51 4.34 2.40
CA LYS A 64 -9.45 5.08 3.67
C LYS A 64 -8.52 4.47 4.69
N ARG A 65 -8.56 3.16 4.82
CA ARG A 65 -7.70 2.46 5.78
C ARG A 65 -6.24 2.60 5.37
N THR A 66 -5.96 2.42 4.09
CA THR A 66 -4.60 2.54 3.56
C THR A 66 -4.06 3.95 3.76
N GLU A 67 -4.86 4.97 3.42
CA GLU A 67 -4.42 6.35 3.60
C GLU A 67 -4.12 6.67 5.05
N THR A 68 -5.02 6.28 5.96
CA THR A 68 -4.84 6.54 7.38
C THR A 68 -3.59 5.84 7.90
N PHE A 69 -3.41 4.57 7.51
CA PHE A 69 -2.27 3.79 7.93
C PHE A 69 -0.94 4.41 7.50
N LEU A 70 -0.83 4.75 6.21
CA LEU A 70 0.40 5.30 5.66
C LEU A 70 0.67 6.72 6.15
N SER A 71 -0.36 7.54 6.18
CA SER A 71 -0.26 8.93 6.64
C SER A 71 0.18 8.98 8.11
N SER A 72 -0.45 8.17 8.95
CA SER A 72 -0.14 8.14 10.38
C SER A 72 1.29 7.67 10.62
N PHE A 73 1.73 6.67 9.87
CA PHE A 73 3.10 6.17 10.00
C PHE A 73 4.11 7.23 9.57
N ALA A 74 3.87 7.85 8.42
CA ALA A 74 4.77 8.90 7.91
C ALA A 74 4.92 10.03 8.93
N LYS A 75 3.81 10.48 9.50
CA LYS A 75 3.81 11.56 10.46
C LYS A 75 4.48 11.15 11.77
N LYS A 76 4.14 9.97 12.29
CA LYS A 76 4.68 9.49 13.56
C LYS A 76 6.19 9.34 13.53
N HIS A 77 6.71 8.79 12.44
CA HIS A 77 8.14 8.52 12.31
C HIS A 77 8.90 9.60 11.53
N HIS A 78 8.20 10.60 11.05
CA HIS A 78 8.78 11.71 10.30
C HIS A 78 9.59 11.22 9.09
N VAL A 79 8.97 10.34 8.32
CA VAL A 79 9.59 9.69 7.16
C VAL A 79 8.64 9.78 5.96
N ASN A 80 9.22 9.96 4.78
CA ASN A 80 8.42 9.93 3.55
C ASN A 80 8.06 8.48 3.22
N VAL A 81 6.84 8.24 2.79
CA VAL A 81 6.36 6.90 2.49
C VAL A 81 5.83 6.83 1.07
N VAL A 82 6.47 5.99 0.26
CA VAL A 82 5.94 5.58 -1.04
C VAL A 82 5.18 4.29 -0.76
N GLY A 83 3.88 4.37 -0.77
CA GLY A 83 3.01 3.33 -0.22
C GLY A 83 2.83 2.09 -1.08
N GLY A 84 3.70 1.87 -2.06
CA GLY A 84 3.54 0.76 -2.97
C GLY A 84 2.23 0.90 -3.70
N SER A 85 1.40 -0.13 -3.62
CA SER A 85 0.02 0.02 -4.03
C SER A 85 -0.87 -0.88 -3.19
N ALA A 86 -2.14 -0.52 -3.14
CA ALA A 86 -3.14 -1.30 -2.42
C ALA A 86 -4.35 -1.51 -3.33
N ALA A 87 -5.06 -2.60 -3.10
CA ALA A 87 -6.33 -2.85 -3.75
C ALA A 87 -7.38 -1.98 -3.06
N VAL A 88 -7.97 -1.06 -3.80
CA VAL A 88 -8.92 -0.08 -3.29
C VAL A 88 -10.24 -0.23 -4.01
N LEU A 89 -11.33 -0.33 -3.26
CA LEU A 89 -12.67 -0.38 -3.83
C LEU A 89 -13.22 1.03 -3.92
N TYR A 90 -13.56 1.46 -5.12
CA TYR A 90 -14.18 2.76 -5.31
C TYR A 90 -15.40 2.57 -6.20
N GLY A 91 -16.59 2.81 -5.66
CA GLY A 91 -17.82 2.48 -6.33
C GLY A 91 -17.93 0.96 -6.46
N ASN A 92 -18.03 0.48 -7.68
CA ASN A 92 -18.11 -0.96 -7.96
C ASN A 92 -16.83 -1.55 -8.50
N ASP A 93 -15.76 -0.74 -8.56
CA ASP A 93 -14.51 -1.16 -9.19
C ASP A 93 -13.38 -1.21 -8.19
N VAL A 94 -12.44 -2.14 -8.42
CA VAL A 94 -11.24 -2.24 -7.63
C VAL A 94 -10.09 -1.64 -8.43
N TYR A 95 -9.37 -0.72 -7.79
CA TYR A 95 -8.21 -0.07 -8.39
C TYR A 95 -6.95 -0.53 -7.68
N ASN A 96 -5.87 -0.60 -8.45
CA ASN A 96 -4.53 -0.81 -7.91
C ASN A 96 -3.96 0.59 -7.71
N ARG A 97 -4.09 1.12 -6.50
CA ARG A 97 -3.83 2.53 -6.22
C ARG A 97 -2.56 2.73 -5.40
N SER A 98 -1.70 3.61 -5.89
CA SER A 98 -0.50 4.02 -5.20
C SER A 98 -0.74 5.33 -4.46
N PHE A 99 -0.13 5.44 -3.29
CA PHE A 99 -0.17 6.66 -2.48
C PHE A 99 1.22 7.06 -2.09
N VAL A 100 1.49 8.35 -2.02
CA VAL A 100 2.76 8.87 -1.50
C VAL A 100 2.45 9.91 -0.44
N PHE A 101 3.10 9.78 0.70
CA PHE A 101 2.95 10.72 1.82
C PHE A 101 4.28 11.32 2.20
N ASP A 102 4.26 12.61 2.53
CA ASP A 102 5.46 13.26 3.04
C ASP A 102 5.60 13.00 4.54
N ARG A 103 6.69 13.47 5.10
CA ARG A 103 7.01 13.21 6.51
C ARG A 103 6.09 13.94 7.51
N GLU A 104 5.25 14.82 7.04
CA GLU A 104 4.20 15.42 7.84
C GLU A 104 2.89 14.66 7.75
N GLY A 105 2.86 13.58 6.99
CA GLY A 105 1.66 12.77 6.79
C GLY A 105 0.72 13.32 5.73
N ARG A 106 1.17 14.27 4.92
CA ARG A 106 0.34 14.82 3.85
C ARG A 106 0.45 13.97 2.60
N LYS A 107 -0.68 13.68 1.99
CA LYS A 107 -0.69 12.94 0.73
C LYS A 107 -0.24 13.86 -0.40
N ILE A 108 0.89 13.54 -1.02
CA ILE A 108 1.46 14.37 -2.07
C ILE A 108 1.27 13.77 -3.46
N ALA A 109 0.87 12.51 -3.55
CA ALA A 109 0.57 11.88 -4.83
C ALA A 109 -0.36 10.70 -4.65
N GLU A 110 -1.16 10.46 -5.68
CA GLU A 110 -2.08 9.32 -5.76
C GLU A 110 -2.16 8.93 -7.22
N TYR A 111 -2.10 7.64 -7.50
CA TYR A 111 -2.12 7.16 -8.87
C TYR A 111 -2.81 5.80 -8.96
N ASP A 112 -3.71 5.67 -9.90
CA ASP A 112 -4.33 4.39 -10.22
C ASP A 112 -3.62 3.80 -11.42
N LYS A 113 -3.19 2.55 -11.29
CA LYS A 113 -2.48 1.88 -12.37
C LYS A 113 -3.36 1.80 -13.60
N VAL A 114 -2.82 2.24 -14.74
CA VAL A 114 -3.57 2.29 -16.00
C VAL A 114 -4.01 0.89 -16.43
N HIS A 115 -3.12 -0.09 -16.30
CA HIS A 115 -3.45 -1.49 -16.55
C HIS A 115 -3.72 -2.13 -15.20
N GLY A 116 -4.97 -2.03 -14.76
CA GLY A 116 -5.36 -2.49 -13.45
C GLY A 116 -5.44 -4.00 -13.34
N PHE A 117 -6.17 -4.44 -12.33
CA PHE A 117 -6.34 -5.86 -12.12
C PHE A 117 -7.08 -6.50 -13.28
N SER A 118 -6.50 -7.57 -13.79
CA SER A 118 -7.20 -8.39 -14.76
C SER A 118 -6.67 -9.79 -14.62
N TYR A 119 -7.47 -10.75 -14.98
CA TYR A 119 -7.00 -12.10 -15.15
C TYR A 119 -7.70 -12.65 -16.36
N ALA A 120 -7.06 -13.61 -17.00
CA ALA A 120 -7.59 -14.10 -18.24
C ALA A 120 -7.92 -12.95 -19.18
N HIS A 121 -7.10 -11.96 -19.21
CA HIS A 121 -7.14 -10.81 -20.10
C HIS A 121 -8.36 -9.96 -19.99
N GLU A 122 -9.12 -10.07 -18.96
CA GLU A 122 -10.19 -9.14 -18.77
C GLU A 122 -10.20 -8.60 -17.35
N PRO A 123 -10.67 -7.36 -17.19
CA PRO A 123 -10.74 -6.75 -15.87
C PRO A 123 -11.68 -7.56 -14.99
N MET A 124 -11.31 -7.67 -13.73
CA MET A 124 -12.12 -8.34 -12.73
C MET A 124 -13.15 -7.42 -12.11
N TYR A 125 -13.15 -6.17 -12.51
CA TYR A 125 -13.83 -5.10 -11.79
C TYR A 125 -14.37 -4.07 -12.74
#